data_81b22e7e62da306b4965eaa2afd151d6
#
_entry.id   81b22e7e62da306b4965eaa2afd151d6
#
_cell.length_a   1.000
_cell.length_b   1.000
_cell.length_c   1.000
_cell.angle_alpha   90.00
_cell.angle_beta   90.00
_cell.angle_gamma   90.00
#
_symmetry.space_group_name_H-M   'P 1'
#
loop_
_entity.id
_entity.type
_entity.pdbx_description
1 polymer ?
#
loop_
_entity_poly.entity_id
_entity_poly.type
_entity_poly.pdbx_seq_one_letter_code
_entity_poly.pdbx_strand_id
1 'polypeptide(L)'
;TSRRQRQMCIRDRDWNSLETSWDFQRFTLLDPNQGAQVGDLLEEAVSHLREYWDRVSEEQRQREIRNNELVADAYGVRDDVPCDVPLERVSLKRNVAFAYPKDTPEARNEKFAQDVVRELISYAVGCMFGRYSLDKPGLILASQGETLDDYHAQIPNPSFGPDADNVIPVTETDCFEDDIVTRFRRFLTVAFGKENLAANIAYIEQVLGKSIRKYFVNDFYNDHVKMYSNRPIYWQYSSQTNNKGSFKALVYLHRYTPKTTNVVLNYLRDYANKIADIADNLEHSDRAADQKQAAKLRKAVLECKDYEDQTLYPLATRNLEMDLDDGVLVNYLRMGKALRAIPSIERKRKEVSTWTWPVHPLGKE
;
A
#
# COMPACT_ATOMS: atom_id res chain seq x y z
N THR A 1 28.38 9.97 -22.20
CA THR A 1 28.27 9.32 -20.86
C THR A 1 29.10 8.05 -20.84
N SER A 2 29.95 7.89 -19.80
CA SER A 2 30.79 6.72 -19.64
C SER A 2 29.93 5.45 -19.48
N ARG A 3 30.47 4.29 -19.82
CA ARG A 3 29.81 2.98 -19.70
C ARG A 3 29.33 2.69 -18.27
N ARG A 4 30.13 3.09 -17.28
CA ARG A 4 29.82 2.95 -15.85
C ARG A 4 28.59 3.78 -15.44
N GLN A 5 28.44 4.99 -15.96
CA GLN A 5 27.26 5.85 -15.74
C GLN A 5 26.00 5.25 -16.36
N ARG A 6 26.08 4.57 -17.53
CA ARG A 6 24.91 3.92 -18.15
C ARG A 6 24.42 2.67 -17.41
N GLN A 7 25.34 1.92 -16.79
CA GLN A 7 24.95 0.79 -15.91
C GLN A 7 24.28 1.27 -14.63
N MET A 8 24.81 2.34 -14.03
CA MET A 8 24.16 2.99 -12.87
C MET A 8 22.76 3.47 -13.25
N CYS A 9 22.57 4.12 -14.40
CA CYS A 9 21.24 4.59 -14.84
C CYS A 9 20.17 3.50 -14.95
N ILE A 10 20.50 2.26 -15.36
CA ILE A 10 19.53 1.16 -15.41
C ILE A 10 19.17 0.69 -14.00
N ARG A 11 20.16 0.47 -13.13
CA ARG A 11 19.92 0.04 -11.74
C ARG A 11 19.20 1.10 -10.93
N ASP A 12 19.55 2.37 -11.13
CA ASP A 12 18.86 3.48 -10.48
C ASP A 12 17.41 3.57 -10.95
N ARG A 13 17.14 3.38 -12.26
CA ARG A 13 15.77 3.34 -12.79
C ARG A 13 14.97 2.17 -12.22
N ASP A 14 15.55 0.99 -12.14
CA ASP A 14 14.94 -0.18 -11.52
C ASP A 14 14.61 0.08 -10.05
N TRP A 15 15.58 0.60 -9.30
CA TRP A 15 15.39 0.94 -7.89
C TRP A 15 14.33 2.04 -7.70
N ASN A 16 14.38 3.12 -8.47
CA ASN A 16 13.47 4.25 -8.38
C ASN A 16 12.07 3.96 -8.93
N SER A 17 11.87 2.80 -9.55
CA SER A 17 10.55 2.29 -9.93
C SER A 17 9.74 1.76 -8.73
N LEU A 18 10.37 1.57 -7.57
CA LEU A 18 9.76 1.03 -6.36
C LEU A 18 9.29 2.16 -5.44
N GLU A 19 8.08 2.07 -4.91
CA GLU A 19 7.49 3.07 -4.00
C GLU A 19 8.34 3.35 -2.74
N THR A 20 9.19 2.40 -2.34
CA THR A 20 10.08 2.53 -1.19
C THR A 20 11.40 3.23 -1.50
N SER A 21 11.66 3.60 -2.74
CA SER A 21 12.84 4.39 -3.11
C SER A 21 12.67 5.86 -2.71
N TRP A 22 13.77 6.50 -2.31
CA TRP A 22 13.81 7.94 -2.01
C TRP A 22 13.52 8.82 -3.23
N ASP A 23 13.91 8.32 -4.44
CA ASP A 23 13.74 9.03 -5.71
C ASP A 23 12.51 8.54 -6.49
N PHE A 24 11.57 7.84 -5.83
CA PHE A 24 10.32 7.42 -6.46
C PHE A 24 9.51 8.64 -6.89
N GLN A 25 9.20 8.72 -8.19
CA GLN A 25 8.48 9.84 -8.76
C GLN A 25 7.03 9.51 -9.13
N ARG A 26 6.83 8.34 -9.74
CA ARG A 26 5.51 7.94 -10.25
C ARG A 26 5.46 6.41 -10.38
N PHE A 27 4.28 5.86 -10.23
CA PHE A 27 4.08 4.45 -10.49
C PHE A 27 4.33 4.12 -11.97
N THR A 28 5.08 3.05 -12.23
CA THR A 28 5.64 2.75 -13.55
C THR A 28 4.59 2.52 -14.64
N LEU A 29 3.42 1.94 -14.31
CA LEU A 29 2.30 1.80 -15.24
C LEU A 29 1.71 3.14 -15.70
N LEU A 30 1.90 4.20 -14.94
CA LEU A 30 1.42 5.56 -15.24
C LEU A 30 2.53 6.45 -15.80
N ASP A 31 3.72 5.89 -16.01
CA ASP A 31 4.83 6.59 -16.67
C ASP A 31 4.78 6.31 -18.19
N PRO A 32 4.48 7.31 -19.03
CA PRO A 32 4.37 7.11 -20.47
C PRO A 32 5.67 6.62 -21.13
N ASN A 33 6.81 6.75 -20.44
CA ASN A 33 8.10 6.28 -20.94
C ASN A 33 8.36 4.79 -20.62
N GLN A 34 7.56 4.15 -19.78
CA GLN A 34 7.83 2.80 -19.29
C GLN A 34 6.68 1.80 -19.49
N GLY A 35 5.45 2.23 -19.70
CA GLY A 35 4.36 1.27 -19.73
C GLY A 35 3.14 1.72 -20.50
N ALA A 36 2.13 2.22 -19.81
CA ALA A 36 0.83 2.49 -20.37
C ALA A 36 0.79 3.76 -21.21
N GLN A 37 0.03 3.71 -22.29
CA GLN A 37 -0.52 4.91 -22.90
C GLN A 37 -1.86 5.24 -22.21
N VAL A 38 -2.19 6.51 -22.12
CA VAL A 38 -3.49 6.94 -21.59
C VAL A 38 -4.60 6.31 -22.41
N GLY A 39 -5.46 5.51 -21.77
CA GLY A 39 -6.56 4.80 -22.45
C GLY A 39 -6.33 3.29 -22.64
N ASP A 40 -5.17 2.76 -22.31
CA ASP A 40 -4.93 1.32 -22.36
C ASP A 40 -5.74 0.57 -21.29
N LEU A 41 -6.17 -0.66 -21.63
CA LEU A 41 -6.63 -1.61 -20.63
C LEU A 41 -5.48 -1.96 -19.69
N LEU A 42 -5.78 -2.15 -18.41
CA LEU A 42 -4.76 -2.47 -17.41
C LEU A 42 -3.96 -3.74 -17.75
N GLU A 43 -4.61 -4.75 -18.32
CA GLU A 43 -3.97 -5.98 -18.80
C GLU A 43 -2.92 -5.69 -19.87
N GLU A 44 -3.28 -4.84 -20.84
CA GLU A 44 -2.36 -4.44 -21.92
C GLU A 44 -1.19 -3.61 -21.35
N ALA A 45 -1.49 -2.68 -20.44
CA ALA A 45 -0.47 -1.88 -19.79
C ALA A 45 0.53 -2.74 -18.99
N VAL A 46 0.06 -3.77 -18.28
CA VAL A 46 0.92 -4.72 -17.55
C VAL A 46 1.78 -5.54 -18.51
N SER A 47 1.21 -5.97 -19.66
CA SER A 47 1.96 -6.68 -20.71
C SER A 47 3.08 -5.82 -21.30
N HIS A 48 2.77 -4.57 -21.67
CA HIS A 48 3.75 -3.63 -22.21
C HIS A 48 4.87 -3.32 -21.20
N LEU A 49 4.51 -3.16 -19.92
CA LEU A 49 5.48 -2.96 -18.83
C LEU A 49 6.39 -4.18 -18.69
N ARG A 50 5.84 -5.39 -18.81
CA ARG A 50 6.59 -6.63 -18.76
C ARG A 50 7.63 -6.69 -19.89
N GLU A 51 7.22 -6.44 -21.15
CA GLU A 51 8.10 -6.41 -22.31
C GLU A 51 9.19 -5.33 -22.19
N TYR A 52 8.83 -4.16 -21.65
CA TYR A 52 9.80 -3.08 -21.38
C TYR A 52 10.91 -3.58 -20.44
N TRP A 53 10.55 -4.20 -19.32
CA TRP A 53 11.55 -4.67 -18.34
C TRP A 53 12.34 -5.88 -18.83
N ASP A 54 11.80 -6.70 -19.73
CA ASP A 54 12.57 -7.76 -20.40
C ASP A 54 13.67 -7.18 -21.27
N ARG A 55 13.34 -6.16 -22.07
CA ARG A 55 14.36 -5.47 -22.89
C ARG A 55 15.43 -4.80 -22.04
N VAL A 56 15.03 -4.13 -20.96
CA VAL A 56 15.97 -3.48 -20.04
C VAL A 56 16.87 -4.50 -19.33
N SER A 57 16.32 -5.65 -18.96
CA SER A 57 17.08 -6.73 -18.32
C SER A 57 18.10 -7.35 -19.27
N GLU A 58 17.70 -7.57 -20.54
CA GLU A 58 18.62 -8.07 -21.55
C GLU A 58 19.70 -7.03 -21.89
N GLU A 59 19.36 -5.74 -21.99
CA GLU A 59 20.35 -4.67 -22.18
C GLU A 59 21.38 -4.64 -21.03
N GLN A 60 20.93 -4.80 -19.78
CA GLN A 60 21.82 -4.87 -18.64
C GLN A 60 22.71 -6.12 -18.71
N ARG A 61 22.15 -7.28 -19.08
CA ARG A 61 22.89 -8.52 -19.28
C ARG A 61 24.03 -8.35 -20.28
N GLN A 62 23.75 -7.79 -21.44
CA GLN A 62 24.75 -7.55 -22.48
C GLN A 62 25.86 -6.60 -22.02
N ARG A 63 25.51 -5.62 -21.21
CA ARG A 63 26.51 -4.71 -20.62
C ARG A 63 27.41 -5.43 -19.61
N GLU A 64 26.86 -6.32 -18.80
CA GLU A 64 27.64 -7.11 -17.84
C GLU A 64 28.56 -8.11 -18.56
N ILE A 65 28.07 -8.82 -19.59
CA ILE A 65 28.90 -9.69 -20.45
C ILE A 65 30.05 -8.89 -21.05
N ARG A 66 29.75 -7.75 -21.68
CA ARG A 66 30.78 -6.92 -22.29
C ARG A 66 31.82 -6.39 -21.30
N ASN A 67 31.36 -6.09 -20.08
CA ASN A 67 32.31 -5.68 -19.01
C ASN A 67 33.21 -6.83 -18.59
N ASN A 68 32.67 -8.05 -18.44
CA ASN A 68 33.44 -9.24 -18.13
C ASN A 68 34.51 -9.52 -19.22
N GLU A 69 34.08 -9.43 -20.48
CA GLU A 69 35.01 -9.58 -21.65
C GLU A 69 36.19 -8.61 -21.60
N LEU A 70 35.90 -7.32 -21.36
CA LEU A 70 36.92 -6.29 -21.27
C LEU A 70 37.90 -6.51 -20.12
N VAL A 71 37.39 -6.98 -18.98
CA VAL A 71 38.21 -7.30 -17.82
C VAL A 71 39.06 -8.54 -18.10
N ALA A 72 38.47 -9.60 -18.67
CA ALA A 72 39.19 -10.82 -19.04
C ALA A 72 40.29 -10.56 -20.07
N ASP A 73 40.02 -9.73 -21.07
CA ASP A 73 41.02 -9.29 -22.04
C ASP A 73 42.17 -8.51 -21.39
N ALA A 74 41.85 -7.58 -20.46
CA ALA A 74 42.84 -6.77 -19.76
C ALA A 74 43.76 -7.61 -18.87
N TYR A 75 43.25 -8.73 -18.32
CA TYR A 75 44.05 -9.66 -17.52
C TYR A 75 44.67 -10.81 -18.34
N GLY A 76 44.38 -10.89 -19.64
CA GLY A 76 44.90 -11.96 -20.52
C GLY A 76 44.32 -13.34 -20.22
N VAL A 77 43.11 -13.42 -19.62
CA VAL A 77 42.45 -14.67 -19.19
C VAL A 77 41.19 -14.94 -19.96
N ARG A 78 41.00 -14.36 -21.13
CA ARG A 78 39.79 -14.43 -21.91
C ARG A 78 39.36 -15.86 -22.22
N ASP A 79 40.31 -16.73 -22.53
CA ASP A 79 40.07 -18.12 -22.89
C ASP A 79 39.89 -19.03 -21.66
N ASP A 80 40.24 -18.53 -20.47
CA ASP A 80 40.25 -19.31 -19.23
C ASP A 80 38.95 -19.11 -18.40
N VAL A 81 38.20 -18.01 -18.64
CA VAL A 81 37.05 -17.64 -17.83
C VAL A 81 35.78 -17.40 -18.68
N PRO A 82 34.64 -17.94 -18.28
CA PRO A 82 33.39 -17.64 -18.97
C PRO A 82 32.93 -16.20 -18.71
N CYS A 83 32.70 -15.45 -19.75
CA CYS A 83 32.20 -14.07 -19.66
C CYS A 83 30.66 -13.95 -19.74
N ASP A 84 29.96 -15.03 -20.06
CA ASP A 84 28.50 -15.04 -20.14
C ASP A 84 27.86 -14.84 -18.76
N VAL A 85 26.72 -14.14 -18.74
CA VAL A 85 25.94 -13.85 -17.53
C VAL A 85 24.53 -14.39 -17.74
N PRO A 86 24.10 -15.42 -17.00
CA PRO A 86 22.72 -15.88 -17.03
C PRO A 86 21.75 -14.76 -16.58
N LEU A 87 20.57 -14.71 -17.19
CA LEU A 87 19.57 -13.67 -16.90
C LEU A 87 19.15 -13.70 -15.41
N GLU A 88 19.14 -14.88 -14.77
CA GLU A 88 18.87 -15.07 -13.35
C GLU A 88 19.90 -14.39 -12.41
N ARG A 89 21.05 -13.99 -12.94
CA ARG A 89 22.09 -13.24 -12.17
C ARG A 89 22.05 -11.73 -12.40
N VAL A 90 21.29 -11.26 -13.37
CA VAL A 90 21.12 -9.82 -13.61
C VAL A 90 20.23 -9.23 -12.52
N SER A 91 20.85 -8.59 -11.52
CA SER A 91 20.24 -8.17 -10.26
C SER A 91 19.40 -6.89 -10.42
N LEU A 92 18.32 -6.95 -11.20
CA LEU A 92 17.28 -5.94 -11.28
C LEU A 92 16.02 -6.48 -10.60
N LYS A 93 15.33 -5.66 -9.82
CA LYS A 93 14.07 -6.04 -9.13
C LYS A 93 12.96 -6.38 -10.11
N ARG A 94 12.92 -5.69 -11.23
CA ARG A 94 11.95 -5.90 -12.31
C ARG A 94 12.30 -7.07 -13.24
N ASN A 95 13.50 -7.63 -13.13
CA ASN A 95 13.88 -8.84 -13.84
C ASN A 95 13.25 -10.07 -13.19
N VAL A 96 12.24 -10.63 -13.82
CA VAL A 96 11.50 -11.78 -13.26
C VAL A 96 12.36 -13.05 -13.17
N ALA A 97 13.35 -13.20 -14.04
CA ALA A 97 14.27 -14.33 -13.96
C ALA A 97 15.12 -14.25 -12.67
N PHE A 98 15.54 -13.04 -12.27
CA PHE A 98 16.22 -12.80 -11.01
C PHE A 98 15.28 -12.87 -9.80
N ALA A 99 14.09 -12.25 -9.91
CA ALA A 99 13.12 -12.21 -8.80
C ALA A 99 12.54 -13.60 -8.49
N TYR A 100 12.32 -14.42 -9.50
CA TYR A 100 11.68 -15.75 -9.41
C TYR A 100 12.49 -16.84 -10.13
N PRO A 101 13.74 -17.12 -9.71
CA PRO A 101 14.68 -17.96 -10.47
C PRO A 101 14.24 -19.42 -10.58
N LYS A 102 13.34 -19.89 -9.69
CA LYS A 102 12.88 -21.28 -9.64
C LYS A 102 11.55 -21.50 -10.37
N ASP A 103 10.90 -20.44 -10.84
CA ASP A 103 9.58 -20.53 -11.44
C ASP A 103 9.67 -20.72 -12.96
N THR A 104 8.62 -21.32 -13.54
CA THR A 104 8.45 -21.38 -15.00
C THR A 104 8.20 -19.98 -15.58
N PRO A 105 8.42 -19.76 -16.91
CA PRO A 105 8.14 -18.49 -17.53
C PRO A 105 6.70 -18.01 -17.31
N GLU A 106 5.71 -18.90 -17.37
CA GLU A 106 4.30 -18.61 -17.14
C GLU A 106 4.07 -18.15 -15.70
N ALA A 107 4.59 -18.87 -14.71
CA ALA A 107 4.49 -18.50 -13.30
C ALA A 107 5.22 -17.19 -12.98
N ARG A 108 6.33 -16.89 -13.66
CA ARG A 108 7.02 -15.60 -13.56
C ARG A 108 6.14 -14.45 -14.05
N ASN A 109 5.41 -14.64 -15.16
CA ASN A 109 4.48 -13.64 -15.71
C ASN A 109 3.30 -13.39 -14.75
N GLU A 110 2.69 -14.45 -14.20
CA GLU A 110 1.62 -14.33 -13.22
C GLU A 110 2.07 -13.58 -11.97
N LYS A 111 3.24 -13.89 -11.44
CA LYS A 111 3.80 -13.19 -10.27
C LYS A 111 4.13 -11.74 -10.57
N PHE A 112 4.67 -11.44 -11.74
CA PHE A 112 4.90 -10.06 -12.17
C PHE A 112 3.60 -9.26 -12.19
N ALA A 113 2.54 -9.81 -12.80
CA ALA A 113 1.22 -9.17 -12.83
C ALA A 113 0.68 -8.95 -11.39
N GLN A 114 0.82 -9.94 -10.50
CA GLN A 114 0.41 -9.82 -9.11
C GLN A 114 1.16 -8.71 -8.37
N ASP A 115 2.47 -8.60 -8.56
CA ASP A 115 3.27 -7.56 -7.92
C ASP A 115 2.89 -6.18 -8.44
N VAL A 116 2.75 -6.02 -9.78
CA VAL A 116 2.34 -4.76 -10.40
C VAL A 116 0.95 -4.32 -9.94
N VAL A 117 -0.01 -5.23 -9.82
CA VAL A 117 -1.36 -4.93 -9.32
C VAL A 117 -1.33 -4.52 -7.85
N ARG A 118 -0.53 -5.18 -7.00
CA ARG A 118 -0.37 -4.78 -5.59
C ARG A 118 0.28 -3.41 -5.46
N GLU A 119 1.28 -3.12 -6.27
CA GLU A 119 1.92 -1.81 -6.31
C GLU A 119 0.97 -0.72 -6.80
N LEU A 120 0.13 -1.00 -7.82
CA LEU A 120 -0.92 -0.09 -8.27
C LEU A 120 -1.88 0.26 -7.12
N ILE A 121 -2.32 -0.75 -6.37
CA ILE A 121 -3.22 -0.55 -5.22
C ILE A 121 -2.52 0.28 -4.13
N SER A 122 -1.25 0.01 -3.84
CA SER A 122 -0.47 0.80 -2.86
C SER A 122 -0.32 2.25 -3.29
N TYR A 123 0.04 2.50 -4.55
CA TYR A 123 0.14 3.85 -5.10
C TYR A 123 -1.21 4.59 -5.08
N ALA A 124 -2.31 3.90 -5.42
CA ALA A 124 -3.65 4.47 -5.35
C ALA A 124 -4.02 4.90 -3.92
N VAL A 125 -3.69 4.08 -2.91
CA VAL A 125 -3.87 4.45 -1.49
C VAL A 125 -3.00 5.65 -1.13
N GLY A 126 -1.78 5.74 -1.65
CA GLY A 126 -0.94 6.93 -1.51
C GLY A 126 -1.59 8.19 -2.08
N CYS A 127 -2.22 8.10 -3.26
CA CYS A 127 -2.99 9.20 -3.84
C CYS A 127 -4.24 9.54 -3.00
N MET A 128 -4.92 8.54 -2.44
CA MET A 128 -6.08 8.75 -1.56
C MET A 128 -5.72 9.55 -0.30
N PHE A 129 -4.51 9.41 0.19
CA PHE A 129 -4.02 10.16 1.36
C PHE A 129 -3.25 11.44 1.02
N GLY A 130 -3.03 11.73 -0.26
CA GLY A 130 -2.27 12.89 -0.70
C GLY A 130 -0.75 12.76 -0.59
N ARG A 131 -0.25 11.55 -0.34
CA ARG A 131 1.19 11.27 -0.41
C ARG A 131 1.72 11.42 -1.83
N TYR A 132 0.92 11.01 -2.81
CA TYR A 132 1.17 11.11 -4.24
C TYR A 132 0.01 11.82 -4.94
N SER A 133 0.23 12.14 -6.21
CA SER A 133 -0.81 12.66 -7.09
C SER A 133 -0.67 12.09 -8.51
N LEU A 134 -1.79 11.97 -9.22
CA LEU A 134 -1.78 11.68 -10.66
C LEU A 134 -1.27 12.86 -11.48
N ASP A 135 -1.39 14.10 -10.95
CA ASP A 135 -1.12 15.34 -11.67
C ASP A 135 0.33 15.82 -11.51
N LYS A 136 1.02 15.40 -10.44
CA LYS A 136 2.38 15.82 -10.14
C LYS A 136 3.24 14.63 -9.71
N PRO A 137 4.45 14.45 -10.27
CA PRO A 137 5.37 13.41 -9.82
C PRO A 137 5.98 13.74 -8.45
N GLY A 138 6.45 12.69 -7.76
CA GLY A 138 7.12 12.77 -6.47
C GLY A 138 6.17 12.79 -5.27
N LEU A 139 6.76 13.00 -4.11
CA LEU A 139 6.04 13.09 -2.84
C LEU A 139 5.37 14.47 -2.73
N ILE A 140 4.12 14.50 -2.28
CA ILE A 140 3.35 15.73 -2.07
C ILE A 140 3.24 16.01 -0.57
N LEU A 141 2.49 15.19 0.18
CA LEU A 141 2.41 15.27 1.63
C LEU A 141 3.27 14.18 2.24
N ALA A 142 4.47 14.49 2.67
CA ALA A 142 5.45 13.52 3.16
C ALA A 142 6.17 13.95 4.45
N SER A 143 5.91 15.17 4.92
CA SER A 143 6.47 15.72 6.16
C SER A 143 5.39 15.87 7.22
N GLN A 144 5.78 15.79 8.49
CA GLN A 144 4.87 15.98 9.61
C GLN A 144 4.31 17.42 9.61
N GLY A 145 3.00 17.52 9.82
CA GLY A 145 2.31 18.80 9.93
C GLY A 145 1.85 19.40 8.59
N GLU A 146 2.18 18.77 7.47
CA GLU A 146 1.61 19.15 6.18
C GLU A 146 0.10 18.88 6.13
N THR A 147 -0.63 19.80 5.52
CA THR A 147 -2.09 19.83 5.47
C THR A 147 -2.62 19.73 4.04
N LEU A 148 -3.93 19.69 3.89
CA LEU A 148 -4.55 19.77 2.56
C LEU A 148 -4.30 21.11 1.88
N ASP A 149 -4.10 22.20 2.63
CA ASP A 149 -3.75 23.50 2.05
C ASP A 149 -2.37 23.42 1.38
N ASP A 150 -1.41 22.73 1.98
CA ASP A 150 -0.09 22.48 1.37
C ASP A 150 -0.20 21.60 0.11
N TYR A 151 -1.13 20.62 0.11
CA TYR A 151 -1.42 19.82 -1.08
C TYR A 151 -2.00 20.69 -2.20
N HIS A 152 -3.02 21.52 -1.90
CA HIS A 152 -3.68 22.37 -2.88
C HIS A 152 -2.81 23.55 -3.34
N ALA A 153 -1.87 24.00 -2.51
CA ALA A 153 -0.86 24.97 -2.95
C ALA A 153 0.05 24.39 -4.06
N GLN A 154 0.30 23.09 -4.02
CA GLN A 154 1.09 22.40 -5.05
C GLN A 154 0.23 21.95 -6.25
N ILE A 155 -1.03 21.59 -6.02
CA ILE A 155 -1.97 21.04 -7.00
C ILE A 155 -3.35 21.66 -6.77
N PRO A 156 -3.60 22.86 -7.31
CA PRO A 156 -4.83 23.62 -7.04
C PRO A 156 -6.12 22.90 -7.50
N ASN A 157 -6.05 22.16 -8.61
CA ASN A 157 -7.19 21.45 -9.20
C ASN A 157 -6.81 20.00 -9.47
N PRO A 158 -6.75 19.14 -8.46
CA PRO A 158 -6.37 17.74 -8.64
C PRO A 158 -7.43 16.96 -9.43
N SER A 159 -6.99 16.16 -10.41
CA SER A 159 -7.85 15.21 -11.12
C SER A 159 -8.42 14.13 -10.19
N PHE A 160 -7.61 13.74 -9.19
CA PHE A 160 -7.98 12.86 -8.10
C PHE A 160 -7.50 13.47 -6.77
N GLY A 161 -8.45 13.97 -5.96
CA GLY A 161 -8.15 14.64 -4.69
C GLY A 161 -7.98 13.67 -3.52
N PRO A 162 -7.14 14.04 -2.53
CA PRO A 162 -6.95 13.27 -1.32
C PRO A 162 -8.19 13.27 -0.43
N ASP A 163 -8.22 12.33 0.51
CA ASP A 163 -9.23 12.26 1.56
C ASP A 163 -9.20 13.51 2.45
N ALA A 164 -10.39 13.98 2.85
CA ALA A 164 -10.51 15.25 3.58
C ALA A 164 -10.03 15.14 5.03
N ASP A 165 -10.36 14.06 5.72
CA ASP A 165 -10.17 13.90 7.16
C ASP A 165 -9.08 12.90 7.56
N ASN A 166 -8.37 12.34 6.57
CA ASN A 166 -7.29 11.38 6.76
C ASN A 166 -7.74 10.02 7.33
N VAL A 167 -9.03 9.65 7.18
CA VAL A 167 -9.56 8.38 7.68
C VAL A 167 -10.38 7.69 6.59
N ILE A 168 -9.89 6.56 6.09
CA ILE A 168 -10.57 5.80 5.04
C ILE A 168 -11.09 4.48 5.61
N PRO A 169 -12.42 4.26 5.67
CA PRO A 169 -13.00 3.01 6.12
C PRO A 169 -12.64 1.82 5.22
N VAL A 170 -12.38 0.66 5.86
CA VAL A 170 -12.04 -0.60 5.19
C VAL A 170 -12.93 -1.70 5.74
N THR A 171 -14.19 -1.73 5.34
CA THR A 171 -15.21 -2.62 5.89
C THR A 171 -15.67 -3.70 4.92
N GLU A 172 -16.10 -4.87 5.45
CA GLU A 172 -16.68 -5.93 4.61
C GLU A 172 -18.01 -5.50 3.99
N THR A 173 -18.81 -4.74 4.76
CA THR A 173 -20.12 -4.22 4.35
C THR A 173 -19.93 -2.86 3.69
N ASP A 174 -20.61 -2.65 2.58
CA ASP A 174 -20.62 -1.36 1.86
C ASP A 174 -21.52 -0.37 2.62
N CYS A 175 -20.92 0.36 3.55
CA CYS A 175 -21.63 1.28 4.45
C CYS A 175 -21.29 2.74 4.24
N PHE A 176 -20.21 3.06 3.52
CA PHE A 176 -19.70 4.41 3.35
C PHE A 176 -19.54 4.77 1.88
N GLU A 177 -19.96 5.96 1.50
CA GLU A 177 -19.78 6.48 0.14
C GLU A 177 -18.31 6.75 -0.20
N ASP A 178 -17.49 6.96 0.81
CA ASP A 178 -16.05 7.27 0.73
C ASP A 178 -15.16 6.13 1.21
N ASP A 179 -15.65 4.89 1.22
CA ASP A 179 -14.85 3.73 1.58
C ASP A 179 -13.70 3.50 0.57
N ILE A 180 -12.74 2.69 0.99
CA ILE A 180 -11.53 2.45 0.21
C ILE A 180 -11.82 1.86 -1.17
N VAL A 181 -12.88 1.05 -1.34
CA VAL A 181 -13.25 0.44 -2.62
C VAL A 181 -13.85 1.47 -3.56
N THR A 182 -14.73 2.34 -3.07
CA THR A 182 -15.32 3.44 -3.84
C THR A 182 -14.24 4.40 -4.30
N ARG A 183 -13.32 4.78 -3.41
CA ARG A 183 -12.17 5.62 -3.76
C ARG A 183 -11.25 4.96 -4.78
N PHE A 184 -10.99 3.66 -4.64
CA PHE A 184 -10.16 2.92 -5.60
C PHE A 184 -10.80 2.86 -6.99
N ARG A 185 -12.12 2.63 -7.07
CA ARG A 185 -12.87 2.69 -8.35
C ARG A 185 -12.77 4.07 -8.99
N ARG A 186 -12.90 5.13 -8.19
CA ARG A 186 -12.73 6.51 -8.67
C ARG A 186 -11.30 6.76 -9.17
N PHE A 187 -10.29 6.27 -8.45
CA PHE A 187 -8.89 6.34 -8.88
C PHE A 187 -8.70 5.67 -10.25
N LEU A 188 -9.20 4.43 -10.41
CA LEU A 188 -9.10 3.71 -11.68
C LEU A 188 -9.81 4.46 -12.83
N THR A 189 -10.96 5.05 -12.55
CA THR A 189 -11.71 5.86 -13.54
C THR A 189 -10.89 7.06 -14.02
N VAL A 190 -10.20 7.73 -13.12
CA VAL A 190 -9.37 8.90 -13.46
C VAL A 190 -8.07 8.49 -14.18
N ALA A 191 -7.43 7.42 -13.70
CA ALA A 191 -6.14 6.98 -14.21
C ALA A 191 -6.22 6.25 -15.57
N PHE A 192 -7.31 5.49 -15.82
CA PHE A 192 -7.41 4.59 -16.97
C PHE A 192 -8.70 4.78 -17.81
N GLY A 193 -9.50 5.79 -17.52
CA GLY A 193 -10.76 6.06 -18.21
C GLY A 193 -11.96 5.29 -17.64
N LYS A 194 -13.12 5.93 -17.71
CA LYS A 194 -14.39 5.40 -17.20
C LYS A 194 -14.86 4.15 -17.99
N GLU A 195 -14.63 4.15 -19.27
CA GLU A 195 -14.97 3.07 -20.22
C GLU A 195 -14.25 1.76 -19.88
N ASN A 196 -13.04 1.83 -19.34
CA ASN A 196 -12.19 0.69 -19.03
C ASN A 196 -12.42 0.15 -17.59
N LEU A 197 -13.20 0.85 -16.77
CA LEU A 197 -13.33 0.55 -15.33
C LEU A 197 -13.76 -0.91 -15.06
N ALA A 198 -14.77 -1.40 -15.76
CA ALA A 198 -15.29 -2.75 -15.51
C ALA A 198 -14.27 -3.83 -15.89
N ALA A 199 -13.59 -3.67 -17.04
CA ALA A 199 -12.56 -4.60 -17.50
C ALA A 199 -11.34 -4.56 -16.55
N ASN A 200 -10.89 -3.38 -16.13
CA ASN A 200 -9.77 -3.22 -15.22
C ASN A 200 -10.05 -3.82 -13.83
N ILE A 201 -11.28 -3.68 -13.31
CA ILE A 201 -11.69 -4.34 -12.06
C ILE A 201 -11.64 -5.87 -12.21
N ALA A 202 -12.22 -6.40 -13.31
CA ALA A 202 -12.22 -7.84 -13.56
C ALA A 202 -10.80 -8.41 -13.67
N TYR A 203 -9.91 -7.72 -14.36
CA TYR A 203 -8.50 -8.11 -14.44
C TYR A 203 -7.82 -8.10 -13.08
N ILE A 204 -7.98 -7.03 -12.28
CA ILE A 204 -7.41 -6.95 -10.93
C ILE A 204 -7.90 -8.10 -10.05
N GLU A 205 -9.20 -8.39 -10.05
CA GLU A 205 -9.79 -9.47 -9.26
C GLU A 205 -9.33 -10.85 -9.72
N GLN A 206 -9.15 -11.05 -11.03
CA GLN A 206 -8.56 -12.26 -11.61
C GLN A 206 -7.12 -12.45 -11.13
N VAL A 207 -6.27 -11.41 -11.24
CA VAL A 207 -4.85 -11.46 -10.83
C VAL A 207 -4.71 -11.69 -9.31
N LEU A 208 -5.57 -11.07 -8.50
CA LEU A 208 -5.58 -11.25 -7.04
C LEU A 208 -6.22 -12.57 -6.59
N GLY A 209 -7.02 -13.23 -7.45
CA GLY A 209 -7.80 -14.43 -7.11
C GLY A 209 -8.93 -14.16 -6.12
N LYS A 210 -9.36 -12.90 -5.95
CA LYS A 210 -10.40 -12.46 -5.01
C LYS A 210 -10.93 -11.07 -5.37
N SER A 211 -12.11 -10.72 -4.83
CA SER A 211 -12.64 -9.38 -5.03
C SER A 211 -11.75 -8.30 -4.38
N ILE A 212 -11.76 -7.10 -4.97
CA ILE A 212 -11.02 -5.94 -4.46
C ILE A 212 -11.36 -5.66 -2.99
N ARG A 213 -12.65 -5.74 -2.60
CA ARG A 213 -13.06 -5.55 -1.21
C ARG A 213 -12.41 -6.58 -0.27
N LYS A 214 -12.42 -7.86 -0.64
CA LYS A 214 -11.76 -8.91 0.15
C LYS A 214 -10.25 -8.69 0.26
N TYR A 215 -9.62 -8.21 -0.80
CA TYR A 215 -8.20 -7.89 -0.77
C TYR A 215 -7.90 -6.75 0.22
N PHE A 216 -8.62 -5.63 0.14
CA PHE A 216 -8.42 -4.52 1.08
C PHE A 216 -8.66 -4.92 2.54
N VAL A 217 -9.74 -5.66 2.80
CA VAL A 217 -10.11 -6.07 4.17
C VAL A 217 -9.12 -7.07 4.77
N ASN A 218 -8.55 -8.00 3.96
CA ASN A 218 -7.81 -9.13 4.50
C ASN A 218 -6.30 -9.09 4.23
N ASP A 219 -5.87 -8.53 3.09
CA ASP A 219 -4.52 -8.74 2.60
C ASP A 219 -3.71 -7.44 2.49
N PHE A 220 -4.32 -6.35 2.03
CA PHE A 220 -3.64 -5.08 1.74
C PHE A 220 -2.72 -4.62 2.87
N TYR A 221 -3.21 -4.62 4.11
CA TYR A 221 -2.40 -4.14 5.23
C TYR A 221 -1.19 -5.04 5.52
N ASN A 222 -1.28 -6.35 5.27
CA ASN A 222 -0.14 -7.26 5.37
C ASN A 222 0.92 -6.94 4.30
N ASP A 223 0.47 -6.72 3.07
CA ASP A 223 1.35 -6.38 1.96
C ASP A 223 2.02 -5.03 2.21
N HIS A 224 1.28 -4.04 2.71
CA HIS A 224 1.82 -2.74 3.11
C HIS A 224 2.87 -2.84 4.22
N VAL A 225 2.57 -3.57 5.31
CA VAL A 225 3.52 -3.80 6.42
C VAL A 225 4.80 -4.47 5.92
N LYS A 226 4.66 -5.46 5.02
CA LYS A 226 5.81 -6.16 4.43
C LYS A 226 6.62 -5.25 3.51
N MET A 227 5.97 -4.47 2.66
CA MET A 227 6.61 -3.52 1.74
C MET A 227 7.48 -2.52 2.50
N TYR A 228 6.99 -1.99 3.62
CA TYR A 228 7.70 -1.04 4.47
C TYR A 228 8.53 -1.70 5.59
N SER A 229 8.93 -2.97 5.42
CA SER A 229 9.83 -3.69 6.35
C SER A 229 9.35 -3.63 7.81
N ASN A 230 8.06 -3.85 8.04
CA ASN A 230 7.38 -3.75 9.34
C ASN A 230 7.35 -2.33 9.96
N ARG A 231 7.50 -1.30 9.16
CA ARG A 231 7.38 0.10 9.57
C ARG A 231 6.34 0.81 8.72
N PRO A 232 5.04 0.44 8.83
CA PRO A 232 3.99 0.97 7.96
C PRO A 232 3.84 2.48 8.14
N ILE A 233 3.57 3.17 7.04
CA ILE A 233 3.25 4.60 7.01
C ILE A 233 1.73 4.85 7.01
N TYR A 234 0.94 3.88 6.58
CA TYR A 234 -0.51 3.84 6.82
C TYR A 234 -0.78 2.94 8.00
N TRP A 235 -1.57 3.40 8.96
CA TRP A 235 -1.92 2.64 10.14
C TRP A 235 -3.36 2.17 10.06
N GLN A 236 -3.58 0.92 10.44
CA GLN A 236 -4.91 0.34 10.46
C GLN A 236 -5.47 0.32 11.88
N TYR A 237 -6.44 1.19 12.17
CA TYR A 237 -7.32 1.01 13.30
C TYR A 237 -8.16 -0.24 13.09
N SER A 238 -8.41 -1.01 14.13
CA SER A 238 -9.14 -2.26 14.02
C SER A 238 -9.81 -2.63 15.33
N SER A 239 -11.10 -3.00 15.27
CA SER A 239 -11.87 -3.47 16.42
C SER A 239 -11.32 -4.74 17.09
N GLN A 240 -10.44 -5.45 16.40
CA GLN A 240 -9.60 -6.51 16.97
C GLN A 240 -8.15 -6.31 16.54
N THR A 241 -7.22 -6.62 17.43
CA THR A 241 -5.78 -6.50 17.13
C THR A 241 -5.26 -7.49 16.08
N ASN A 242 -6.06 -8.52 15.76
CA ASN A 242 -5.81 -9.45 14.66
C ASN A 242 -6.52 -8.98 13.37
N ASN A 243 -6.44 -9.80 12.30
CA ASN A 243 -7.07 -9.48 11.02
C ASN A 243 -8.61 -9.68 10.98
N LYS A 244 -9.25 -10.08 12.08
CA LYS A 244 -10.67 -10.47 12.12
C LYS A 244 -11.59 -9.35 12.58
N GLY A 245 -11.06 -8.16 12.90
CA GLY A 245 -11.87 -7.02 13.31
C GLY A 245 -12.95 -6.68 12.30
N SER A 246 -14.17 -6.44 12.78
CA SER A 246 -15.33 -6.09 11.96
C SER A 246 -15.22 -4.68 11.43
N PHE A 247 -14.75 -3.75 12.24
CA PHE A 247 -14.44 -2.39 11.83
C PHE A 247 -12.94 -2.24 11.60
N LYS A 248 -12.59 -1.61 10.47
CA LYS A 248 -11.22 -1.21 10.13
C LYS A 248 -11.25 0.15 9.45
N ALA A 249 -10.24 0.95 9.72
CA ALA A 249 -9.99 2.21 9.01
C ALA A 249 -8.48 2.42 8.84
N LEU A 250 -8.07 2.97 7.70
CA LEU A 250 -6.70 3.38 7.45
C LEU A 250 -6.55 4.86 7.74
N VAL A 251 -5.40 5.23 8.29
CA VAL A 251 -4.96 6.62 8.45
C VAL A 251 -3.53 6.77 7.96
N TYR A 252 -3.19 7.92 7.41
CA TYR A 252 -1.83 8.24 6.98
C TYR A 252 -1.09 8.98 8.09
N LEU A 253 0.05 8.43 8.51
CA LEU A 253 0.82 8.89 9.66
C LEU A 253 1.26 10.36 9.56
N HIS A 254 1.72 10.82 8.39
CA HIS A 254 2.21 12.19 8.21
C HIS A 254 1.10 13.25 8.30
N ARG A 255 -0.16 12.85 8.10
CA ARG A 255 -1.34 13.69 8.31
C ARG A 255 -2.04 13.44 9.64
N TYR A 256 -1.44 12.66 10.53
CA TYR A 256 -2.01 12.41 11.86
C TYR A 256 -2.06 13.70 12.68
N THR A 257 -3.17 13.92 13.34
CA THR A 257 -3.38 15.00 14.32
C THR A 257 -3.93 14.42 15.62
N PRO A 258 -3.86 15.12 16.76
CA PRO A 258 -4.48 14.67 18.01
C PRO A 258 -5.99 14.38 17.88
N LYS A 259 -6.65 14.95 16.87
CA LYS A 259 -8.07 14.73 16.58
C LYS A 259 -8.35 13.51 15.70
N THR A 260 -7.36 12.92 15.07
CA THR A 260 -7.53 11.80 14.12
C THR A 260 -8.27 10.63 14.78
N THR A 261 -7.92 10.26 16.01
CA THR A 261 -8.62 9.18 16.74
C THR A 261 -10.10 9.51 17.01
N ASN A 262 -10.45 10.78 17.21
CA ASN A 262 -11.85 11.21 17.34
C ASN A 262 -12.62 11.04 16.02
N VAL A 263 -11.99 11.31 14.88
CA VAL A 263 -12.58 11.05 13.56
C VAL A 263 -12.84 9.56 13.37
N VAL A 264 -11.86 8.71 13.67
CA VAL A 264 -12.03 7.24 13.63
C VAL A 264 -13.17 6.78 14.54
N LEU A 265 -13.30 7.37 15.75
CA LEU A 265 -14.39 7.07 16.67
C LEU A 265 -15.77 7.38 16.06
N ASN A 266 -15.90 8.49 15.34
CA ASN A 266 -17.14 8.84 14.65
C ASN A 266 -17.46 7.82 13.55
N TYR A 267 -16.49 7.41 12.75
CA TYR A 267 -16.66 6.34 11.75
C TYR A 267 -17.05 5.00 12.38
N LEU A 268 -16.46 4.64 13.53
CA LEU A 268 -16.82 3.42 14.25
C LEU A 268 -18.29 3.44 14.70
N ARG A 269 -18.75 4.56 15.26
CA ARG A 269 -20.16 4.74 15.72
C ARG A 269 -21.14 4.68 14.56
N ASP A 270 -20.83 5.37 13.46
CA ASP A 270 -21.64 5.36 12.26
C ASP A 270 -21.72 3.95 11.65
N TYR A 271 -20.58 3.25 11.58
CA TYR A 271 -20.53 1.86 11.14
C TYR A 271 -21.42 0.96 12.02
N ALA A 272 -21.25 1.03 13.34
CA ALA A 272 -22.02 0.21 14.27
C ALA A 272 -23.53 0.44 14.12
N ASN A 273 -23.98 1.69 13.95
CA ASN A 273 -25.38 2.02 13.72
C ASN A 273 -25.88 1.45 12.38
N LYS A 274 -25.14 1.66 11.29
CA LYS A 274 -25.52 1.16 9.96
C LYS A 274 -25.62 -0.37 9.91
N ILE A 275 -24.68 -1.09 10.52
CA ILE A 275 -24.75 -2.56 10.55
C ILE A 275 -25.85 -3.07 11.50
N ALA A 276 -26.22 -2.31 12.53
CA ALA A 276 -27.36 -2.62 13.40
C ALA A 276 -28.66 -2.53 12.60
N ASP A 277 -28.86 -1.44 11.85
CA ASP A 277 -30.04 -1.26 10.98
C ASP A 277 -30.15 -2.37 9.92
N ILE A 278 -29.01 -2.76 9.32
CA ILE A 278 -28.99 -3.87 8.36
C ILE A 278 -29.36 -5.18 9.06
N ALA A 279 -28.87 -5.43 10.27
CA ALA A 279 -29.19 -6.63 11.04
C ALA A 279 -30.69 -6.69 11.37
N ASP A 280 -31.30 -5.58 11.80
CA ASP A 280 -32.73 -5.48 12.08
C ASP A 280 -33.56 -5.82 10.85
N ASN A 281 -33.20 -5.29 9.69
CA ASN A 281 -33.91 -5.60 8.44
C ASN A 281 -33.77 -7.08 8.04
N LEU A 282 -32.63 -7.70 8.27
CA LEU A 282 -32.38 -9.10 7.92
C LEU A 282 -33.04 -10.09 8.90
N GLU A 283 -33.21 -9.72 10.17
CA GLU A 283 -33.88 -10.55 11.18
C GLU A 283 -35.34 -10.85 10.83
N HIS A 284 -36.00 -9.95 10.09
CA HIS A 284 -37.41 -10.10 9.65
C HIS A 284 -37.53 -10.93 8.36
N SER A 285 -36.46 -11.44 7.80
CA SER A 285 -36.44 -12.28 6.61
C SER A 285 -36.72 -13.75 6.97
N ASP A 286 -37.54 -14.43 6.16
CA ASP A 286 -37.80 -15.87 6.29
C ASP A 286 -36.65 -16.74 5.82
N ARG A 287 -35.58 -16.13 5.26
CA ARG A 287 -34.41 -16.83 4.71
C ARG A 287 -33.37 -17.12 5.79
N ALA A 288 -33.04 -18.38 6.02
CA ALA A 288 -32.04 -18.79 6.99
C ALA A 288 -30.68 -18.13 6.77
N ALA A 289 -30.32 -17.82 5.52
CA ALA A 289 -29.07 -17.13 5.18
C ALA A 289 -29.06 -15.69 5.72
N ASP A 290 -30.19 -14.98 5.62
CA ASP A 290 -30.33 -13.60 6.09
C ASP A 290 -30.32 -13.56 7.63
N GLN A 291 -30.97 -14.49 8.30
CA GLN A 291 -30.95 -14.63 9.76
C GLN A 291 -29.53 -14.91 10.27
N LYS A 292 -28.77 -15.78 9.56
CA LYS A 292 -27.34 -16.04 9.89
C LYS A 292 -26.49 -14.78 9.71
N GLN A 293 -26.75 -14.00 8.65
CA GLN A 293 -26.06 -12.73 8.41
C GLN A 293 -26.40 -11.71 9.49
N ALA A 294 -27.68 -11.57 9.87
CA ALA A 294 -28.11 -10.72 10.97
C ALA A 294 -27.38 -11.06 12.27
N ALA A 295 -27.32 -12.33 12.64
CA ALA A 295 -26.60 -12.79 13.82
C ALA A 295 -25.08 -12.46 13.77
N LYS A 296 -24.45 -12.52 12.57
CA LYS A 296 -23.06 -12.09 12.38
C LYS A 296 -22.92 -10.58 12.61
N LEU A 297 -23.83 -9.78 12.04
CA LEU A 297 -23.80 -8.32 12.20
C LEU A 297 -24.05 -7.89 13.65
N ARG A 298 -24.97 -8.55 14.37
CA ARG A 298 -25.17 -8.30 15.82
C ARG A 298 -23.93 -8.52 16.65
N LYS A 299 -23.16 -9.57 16.35
CA LYS A 299 -21.84 -9.80 16.99
C LYS A 299 -20.88 -8.69 16.67
N ALA A 300 -20.86 -8.21 15.42
CA ALA A 300 -20.02 -7.11 15.00
C ALA A 300 -20.39 -5.79 15.72
N VAL A 301 -21.69 -5.51 15.94
CA VAL A 301 -22.13 -4.36 16.74
C VAL A 301 -21.60 -4.41 18.17
N LEU A 302 -21.70 -5.57 18.82
CA LEU A 302 -21.16 -5.76 20.17
C LEU A 302 -19.64 -5.57 20.21
N GLU A 303 -18.93 -6.14 19.23
CA GLU A 303 -17.47 -5.96 19.08
C GLU A 303 -17.10 -4.49 18.92
N CYS A 304 -17.82 -3.74 18.09
CA CYS A 304 -17.59 -2.30 17.90
C CYS A 304 -17.79 -1.52 19.20
N LYS A 305 -18.83 -1.86 19.97
CA LYS A 305 -19.12 -1.24 21.25
C LYS A 305 -18.02 -1.52 22.29
N ASP A 306 -17.60 -2.77 22.40
CA ASP A 306 -16.50 -3.15 23.28
C ASP A 306 -15.19 -2.42 22.91
N TYR A 307 -14.92 -2.30 21.62
CA TYR A 307 -13.75 -1.58 21.12
C TYR A 307 -13.85 -0.08 21.40
N GLU A 308 -15.03 0.53 21.25
CA GLU A 308 -15.29 1.91 21.61
C GLU A 308 -14.99 2.14 23.08
N ASP A 309 -15.66 1.38 23.97
CA ASP A 309 -15.64 1.61 25.40
C ASP A 309 -14.27 1.33 26.04
N GLN A 310 -13.61 0.24 25.61
CA GLN A 310 -12.39 -0.22 26.26
C GLN A 310 -11.11 0.38 25.65
N THR A 311 -11.18 0.85 24.40
CA THR A 311 -9.97 1.22 23.67
C THR A 311 -10.05 2.58 23.02
N LEU A 312 -11.03 2.79 22.11
CA LEU A 312 -10.97 3.92 21.20
C LEU A 312 -11.40 5.23 21.87
N TYR A 313 -12.47 5.21 22.68
CA TYR A 313 -12.93 6.38 23.40
C TYR A 313 -11.90 6.87 24.46
N PRO A 314 -11.32 6.01 25.29
CA PRO A 314 -10.24 6.42 26.18
C PRO A 314 -9.01 6.99 25.45
N LEU A 315 -8.65 6.45 24.28
CA LEU A 315 -7.55 6.97 23.48
C LEU A 315 -7.89 8.33 22.85
N ALA A 316 -9.11 8.46 22.30
CA ALA A 316 -9.58 9.69 21.68
C ALA A 316 -9.62 10.87 22.67
N THR A 317 -10.06 10.63 23.90
CA THR A 317 -10.09 11.66 24.97
C THR A 317 -8.72 12.15 25.40
N ARG A 318 -7.67 11.34 25.18
CA ARG A 318 -6.29 11.73 25.50
C ARG A 318 -5.71 12.73 24.48
N ASN A 319 -6.31 12.87 23.30
CA ASN A 319 -5.80 13.70 22.20
C ASN A 319 -4.29 13.50 21.99
N LEU A 320 -3.89 12.24 21.81
CA LEU A 320 -2.48 11.84 21.76
C LEU A 320 -1.73 12.60 20.68
N GLU A 321 -0.71 13.32 21.09
CA GLU A 321 0.24 13.94 20.17
C GLU A 321 1.32 12.94 19.77
N MET A 322 1.75 13.02 18.52
CA MET A 322 2.82 12.20 17.97
C MET A 322 3.91 13.08 17.39
N ASP A 323 5.14 12.69 17.64
CA ASP A 323 6.31 13.21 16.96
C ASP A 323 6.89 12.11 16.07
N LEU A 324 6.95 12.34 14.77
CA LEU A 324 7.45 11.33 13.83
C LEU A 324 8.95 11.07 14.01
N ASP A 325 9.69 12.02 14.59
CA ASP A 325 11.11 11.83 14.91
C ASP A 325 11.32 10.75 15.98
N ASP A 326 10.31 10.47 16.82
CA ASP A 326 10.33 9.32 17.74
C ASP A 326 10.35 7.97 17.00
N GLY A 327 10.02 7.98 15.72
CA GLY A 327 10.00 6.81 14.84
C GLY A 327 8.71 5.99 14.94
N VAL A 328 8.48 5.18 13.90
CA VAL A 328 7.25 4.37 13.75
C VAL A 328 7.07 3.38 14.91
N LEU A 329 8.15 2.75 15.39
CA LEU A 329 8.07 1.75 16.45
C LEU A 329 7.46 2.34 17.74
N VAL A 330 7.98 3.48 18.18
CA VAL A 330 7.54 4.13 19.43
C VAL A 330 6.11 4.63 19.28
N ASN A 331 5.82 5.37 18.22
CA ASN A 331 4.50 5.95 17.99
C ASN A 331 3.42 4.86 17.80
N TYR A 332 3.73 3.76 17.12
CA TYR A 332 2.81 2.63 16.95
C TYR A 332 2.43 2.01 18.31
N LEU A 333 3.40 1.84 19.18
CA LEU A 333 3.18 1.26 20.52
C LEU A 333 2.39 2.19 21.45
N ARG A 334 2.45 3.53 21.25
CA ARG A 334 1.63 4.51 22.00
C ARG A 334 0.13 4.35 21.74
N MET A 335 -0.24 3.81 20.57
CA MET A 335 -1.65 3.59 20.20
C MET A 335 -2.28 2.39 20.93
N GLY A 336 -1.49 1.60 21.63
CA GLY A 336 -1.99 0.46 22.41
C GLY A 336 -2.70 -0.58 21.54
N LYS A 337 -3.93 -0.92 21.92
CA LYS A 337 -4.78 -1.90 21.23
C LYS A 337 -5.67 -1.28 20.14
N ALA A 338 -5.55 0.01 19.88
CA ALA A 338 -6.36 0.68 18.87
C ALA A 338 -5.98 0.26 17.45
N LEU A 339 -4.72 -0.10 17.24
CA LEU A 339 -4.21 -0.53 15.95
C LEU A 339 -4.14 -2.06 15.85
N ARG A 340 -4.18 -2.53 14.61
CA ARG A 340 -3.88 -3.92 14.30
C ARG A 340 -2.46 -4.26 14.74
N ALA A 341 -2.30 -5.35 15.50
CA ALA A 341 -0.99 -5.76 16.00
C ALA A 341 -0.04 -6.19 14.88
N ILE A 342 1.20 -5.71 14.95
CA ILE A 342 2.29 -6.15 14.09
C ILE A 342 3.25 -6.95 14.98
N PRO A 343 3.39 -8.28 14.78
CA PRO A 343 4.12 -9.16 15.72
C PRO A 343 5.58 -8.74 15.96
N SER A 344 6.25 -8.17 14.96
CA SER A 344 7.63 -7.69 15.09
C SER A 344 7.73 -6.43 15.97
N ILE A 345 6.72 -5.55 15.93
CA ILE A 345 6.62 -4.35 16.78
C ILE A 345 6.23 -4.76 18.20
N GLU A 346 5.22 -5.61 18.35
CA GLU A 346 4.73 -6.05 19.67
C GLU A 346 5.82 -6.74 20.49
N ARG A 347 6.69 -7.52 19.88
CA ARG A 347 7.85 -8.13 20.56
C ARG A 347 8.81 -7.12 21.18
N LYS A 348 8.84 -5.89 20.63
CA LYS A 348 9.70 -4.80 21.13
C LYS A 348 9.05 -3.98 22.25
N ARG A 349 7.78 -4.19 22.57
CA ARG A 349 7.03 -3.39 23.56
C ARG A 349 7.76 -3.28 24.90
N LYS A 350 8.24 -4.41 25.46
CA LYS A 350 8.97 -4.41 26.74
C LYS A 350 10.29 -3.64 26.67
N GLU A 351 11.02 -3.76 25.56
CA GLU A 351 12.28 -3.06 25.34
C GLU A 351 12.02 -1.55 25.23
N VAL A 352 11.05 -1.14 24.40
CA VAL A 352 10.70 0.27 24.19
C VAL A 352 10.18 0.92 25.45
N SER A 353 9.46 0.21 26.32
CA SER A 353 8.96 0.75 27.59
C SER A 353 10.07 1.14 28.58
N THR A 354 11.29 0.66 28.38
CA THR A 354 12.46 1.01 29.19
C THR A 354 13.23 2.22 28.65
N TRP A 355 12.91 2.66 27.43
CA TRP A 355 13.60 3.79 26.80
C TRP A 355 13.14 5.10 27.44
N THR A 356 14.10 5.97 27.75
CA THR A 356 13.83 7.35 28.11
C THR A 356 13.80 8.19 26.84
N TRP A 357 12.64 8.77 26.55
CA TRP A 357 12.44 9.64 25.41
C TRP A 357 12.41 11.09 25.87
N PRO A 358 13.22 11.99 25.30
CA PRO A 358 13.38 13.34 25.85
C PRO A 358 12.13 14.22 25.74
N VAL A 359 11.25 13.95 24.77
CA VAL A 359 10.12 14.84 24.47
C VAL A 359 8.78 14.21 24.84
N HIS A 360 8.55 12.95 24.53
CA HIS A 360 7.27 12.25 24.77
C HIS A 360 7.51 10.88 25.41
N PRO A 361 7.65 10.81 26.74
CA PRO A 361 7.81 9.53 27.42
C PRO A 361 6.62 8.63 27.06
N LEU A 362 6.90 7.36 26.80
CA LEU A 362 5.85 6.35 26.69
C LEU A 362 5.03 6.41 27.97
N GLY A 363 3.74 6.78 27.87
CA GLY A 363 2.87 6.86 29.02
C GLY A 363 2.92 5.53 29.78
N LYS A 364 3.08 5.60 31.08
CA LYS A 364 2.80 4.45 31.94
C LYS A 364 1.34 4.10 31.73
N GLU A 365 1.04 2.83 31.39
CA GLU A 365 -0.32 2.29 31.35
C GLU A 365 -1.03 2.47 32.68
#